data_5ccbf560886248f33602a6c18771d9f0
#
_entry.id   5ccbf560886248f33602a6c18771d9f0
#
_cell.length_a   1.000
_cell.length_b   1.000
_cell.length_c   1.000
_cell.angle_alpha   90.00
_cell.angle_beta   90.00
_cell.angle_gamma   90.00
#
_symmetry.space_group_name_H-M   'P 1'
#
loop_
_entity.id
_entity.type
_entity.pdbx_description
1 polymer ?
#
loop_
_entity_poly.entity_id
_entity_poly.type
_entity_poly.pdbx_seq_one_letter_code
_entity_poly.pdbx_strand_id
1 'polypeptide(L)'
;MTDPTQVSSIEIDTTGAPTDKSAYSPTAFQIDQVQESARNSLDFLAALATPETFKYLFPPVYQSIWQWLLTYIHKKRDFSQLALGLPRGFAKTSLMKLFLLYVILFTNRKFIAVMAENSTKAVNIISDVMDMLSEHNIRKTFGDWKVGVETDRQDLKKFGFRGRNITILAGTIETIRGINLKNSRPDVMIFDDVQSRSMAESQ
;
A
#
# COMPACT_ATOMS: atom_id res chain seq x y z
N MET A 1 -14.82 -11.52 -63.07
CA MET A 1 -13.43 -12.03 -62.88
C MET A 1 -12.70 -10.96 -62.06
N THR A 2 -12.74 -11.09 -60.77
CA THR A 2 -12.05 -10.20 -59.82
C THR A 2 -10.88 -10.97 -59.22
N ASP A 3 -9.70 -10.41 -59.36
CA ASP A 3 -8.39 -10.97 -58.95
C ASP A 3 -8.28 -10.98 -57.42
N PRO A 4 -7.99 -12.10 -56.77
CA PRO A 4 -7.81 -12.19 -55.32
C PRO A 4 -6.30 -12.30 -54.96
N THR A 5 -5.55 -11.20 -55.10
CA THR A 5 -4.17 -11.16 -54.58
C THR A 5 -3.76 -9.73 -54.23
N GLN A 6 -4.23 -9.26 -53.10
CA GLN A 6 -3.52 -8.26 -52.31
C GLN A 6 -3.41 -8.75 -50.88
N VAL A 7 -2.38 -9.59 -50.63
CA VAL A 7 -1.88 -9.83 -49.28
C VAL A 7 -0.95 -8.66 -48.98
N SER A 8 -1.40 -7.74 -48.11
CA SER A 8 -0.54 -6.71 -47.59
C SER A 8 0.54 -7.36 -46.73
N SER A 9 1.77 -7.26 -47.14
CA SER A 9 2.95 -7.67 -46.40
C SER A 9 3.04 -6.82 -45.15
N ILE A 10 2.89 -7.45 -43.97
CA ILE A 10 3.23 -6.86 -42.68
C ILE A 10 4.76 -6.82 -42.63
N GLU A 11 5.36 -5.64 -42.76
CA GLU A 11 6.77 -5.43 -42.45
C GLU A 11 6.96 -5.60 -40.95
N ILE A 12 7.63 -6.67 -40.56
CA ILE A 12 8.09 -6.88 -39.18
C ILE A 12 9.44 -6.16 -39.06
N ASP A 13 9.49 -5.12 -38.24
CA ASP A 13 10.74 -4.49 -37.83
C ASP A 13 11.66 -5.55 -37.19
N THR A 14 12.92 -5.57 -37.57
CA THR A 14 13.92 -6.53 -37.12
C THR A 14 14.26 -6.42 -35.62
N THR A 15 13.67 -5.50 -34.87
CA THR A 15 13.78 -5.33 -33.41
C THR A 15 12.68 -6.03 -32.64
N GLY A 16 11.64 -6.58 -33.30
CA GLY A 16 10.58 -7.37 -32.66
C GLY A 16 9.67 -6.61 -31.66
N ALA A 17 9.77 -5.29 -31.57
CA ALA A 17 8.91 -4.49 -30.71
C ALA A 17 7.79 -3.84 -31.53
N PRO A 18 6.52 -3.95 -31.12
CA PRO A 18 5.43 -3.23 -31.78
C PRO A 18 5.65 -1.72 -31.60
N THR A 19 5.80 -1.01 -32.73
CA THR A 19 6.04 0.45 -32.77
C THR A 19 4.81 1.30 -32.50
N ASP A 20 3.64 0.72 -32.34
CA ASP A 20 2.42 1.45 -32.00
C ASP A 20 2.29 1.61 -30.47
N LYS A 21 2.95 2.65 -29.97
CA LYS A 21 2.68 3.20 -28.62
C LYS A 21 1.43 4.09 -28.63
N SER A 22 0.38 3.71 -29.31
CA SER A 22 -0.94 4.29 -29.03
C SER A 22 -1.24 3.94 -27.58
N ALA A 23 -1.24 4.93 -26.70
CA ALA A 23 -1.36 4.76 -25.26
C ALA A 23 -2.64 4.00 -24.96
N TYR A 24 -2.55 2.68 -24.75
CA TYR A 24 -3.67 1.84 -24.35
C TYR A 24 -4.14 2.33 -22.98
N SER A 25 -5.20 3.12 -23.00
CA SER A 25 -5.87 3.55 -21.78
C SER A 25 -6.84 2.44 -21.37
N PRO A 26 -6.65 1.78 -20.22
CA PRO A 26 -7.56 0.74 -19.78
C PRO A 26 -8.97 1.31 -19.64
N THR A 27 -9.96 0.51 -20.01
CA THR A 27 -11.36 0.86 -19.80
C THR A 27 -11.69 0.91 -18.30
N ALA A 28 -12.77 1.63 -17.93
CA ALA A 28 -13.24 1.66 -16.53
C ALA A 28 -13.46 0.24 -15.98
N PHE A 29 -14.01 -0.66 -16.78
CA PHE A 29 -14.21 -2.07 -16.41
C PHE A 29 -12.90 -2.80 -16.08
N GLN A 30 -11.84 -2.56 -16.85
CA GLN A 30 -10.52 -3.16 -16.58
C GLN A 30 -9.90 -2.61 -15.30
N ILE A 31 -10.09 -1.31 -15.03
CA ILE A 31 -9.63 -0.70 -13.78
C ILE A 31 -10.35 -1.32 -12.57
N ASP A 32 -11.68 -1.50 -12.64
CA ASP A 32 -12.46 -2.12 -11.57
C ASP A 32 -12.01 -3.57 -11.29
N GLN A 33 -11.74 -4.35 -12.34
CA GLN A 33 -11.20 -5.71 -12.19
C GLN A 33 -9.83 -5.74 -11.51
N VAL A 34 -8.94 -4.81 -11.86
CA VAL A 34 -7.61 -4.68 -11.22
C VAL A 34 -7.77 -4.28 -9.75
N GLN A 35 -8.66 -3.34 -9.45
CA GLN A 35 -8.93 -2.93 -8.07
C GLN A 35 -9.49 -4.07 -7.23
N GLU A 36 -10.42 -4.87 -7.77
CA GLU A 36 -10.99 -6.02 -7.07
C GLU A 36 -9.96 -7.13 -6.85
N SER A 37 -9.10 -7.40 -7.84
CA SER A 37 -7.99 -8.34 -7.70
C SER A 37 -7.01 -7.89 -6.61
N ALA A 38 -6.66 -6.60 -6.57
CA ALA A 38 -5.77 -6.04 -5.55
C ALA A 38 -6.41 -6.04 -4.16
N ARG A 39 -7.74 -5.93 -4.06
CA ARG A 39 -8.47 -6.02 -2.81
C ARG A 39 -8.44 -7.44 -2.22
N ASN A 40 -8.51 -8.45 -3.06
CA ASN A 40 -8.69 -9.85 -2.63
C ASN A 40 -7.39 -10.65 -2.57
N SER A 41 -6.29 -10.19 -3.19
CA SER A 41 -5.04 -10.90 -3.27
C SER A 41 -3.86 -10.09 -2.76
N LEU A 42 -3.17 -10.63 -1.74
CA LEU A 42 -1.91 -10.07 -1.23
C LEU A 42 -0.84 -10.02 -2.32
N ASP A 43 -0.67 -11.11 -3.07
CA ASP A 43 0.35 -11.19 -4.13
C ASP A 43 0.08 -10.19 -5.24
N PHE A 44 -1.18 -10.02 -5.63
CA PHE A 44 -1.55 -9.08 -6.68
C PHE A 44 -1.33 -7.62 -6.22
N LEU A 45 -1.69 -7.29 -4.98
CA LEU A 45 -1.42 -5.97 -4.42
C LEU A 45 0.09 -5.69 -4.35
N ALA A 46 0.88 -6.67 -3.91
CA ALA A 46 2.34 -6.54 -3.85
C ALA A 46 2.96 -6.37 -5.23
N ALA A 47 2.50 -7.12 -6.24
CA ALA A 47 2.95 -6.99 -7.62
C ALA A 47 2.65 -5.60 -8.22
N LEU A 48 1.50 -5.00 -7.87
CA LEU A 48 1.17 -3.63 -8.28
C LEU A 48 2.02 -2.58 -7.57
N ALA A 49 2.26 -2.77 -6.27
CA ALA A 49 2.87 -1.76 -5.40
C ALA A 49 4.40 -1.79 -5.39
N THR A 50 5.00 -2.94 -5.71
CA THR A 50 6.45 -3.17 -5.64
C THR A 50 6.94 -4.04 -6.80
N PRO A 51 6.67 -3.69 -8.07
CA PRO A 51 6.95 -4.55 -9.22
C PRO A 51 8.42 -4.92 -9.35
N GLU A 52 9.34 -4.03 -8.99
CA GLU A 52 10.79 -4.26 -9.08
C GLU A 52 11.30 -5.27 -8.05
N THR A 53 10.65 -5.36 -6.89
CA THR A 53 11.11 -6.18 -5.76
C THR A 53 10.29 -7.44 -5.55
N PHE A 54 9.02 -7.45 -5.96
CA PHE A 54 8.13 -8.61 -5.84
C PHE A 54 8.38 -9.61 -6.97
N LYS A 55 9.21 -10.62 -6.67
CA LYS A 55 9.61 -11.65 -7.66
C LYS A 55 8.97 -13.02 -7.41
N TYR A 56 8.50 -13.27 -6.20
CA TYR A 56 7.97 -14.57 -5.79
C TYR A 56 6.67 -14.40 -5.02
N LEU A 57 5.75 -15.35 -5.20
CA LEU A 57 4.50 -15.40 -4.45
C LEU A 57 4.78 -15.58 -2.95
N PHE A 58 3.93 -14.99 -2.13
CA PHE A 58 4.00 -15.20 -0.69
C PHE A 58 3.65 -16.65 -0.33
N PRO A 59 4.39 -17.29 0.59
CA PRO A 59 4.03 -18.59 1.14
C PRO A 59 2.61 -18.60 1.71
N PRO A 60 1.93 -19.79 1.76
CA PRO A 60 0.55 -19.89 2.22
C PRO A 60 0.27 -19.29 3.61
N VAL A 61 1.26 -19.31 4.51
CA VAL A 61 1.13 -18.70 5.84
C VAL A 61 0.84 -17.21 5.77
N TYR A 62 1.40 -16.49 4.80
CA TYR A 62 1.15 -15.05 4.63
C TYR A 62 -0.26 -14.80 4.10
N GLN A 63 -0.78 -15.67 3.26
CA GLN A 63 -2.17 -15.59 2.80
C GLN A 63 -3.14 -15.74 4.00
N SER A 64 -2.87 -16.67 4.90
CA SER A 64 -3.67 -16.86 6.12
C SER A 64 -3.60 -15.63 7.04
N ILE A 65 -2.41 -15.08 7.27
CA ILE A 65 -2.22 -13.85 8.06
C ILE A 65 -2.94 -12.67 7.40
N TRP A 66 -2.86 -12.56 6.08
CA TRP A 66 -3.52 -11.50 5.32
C TRP A 66 -5.03 -11.55 5.48
N GLN A 67 -5.65 -12.71 5.27
CA GLN A 67 -7.08 -12.90 5.47
C GLN A 67 -7.51 -12.59 6.91
N TRP A 68 -6.69 -12.94 7.88
CA TRP A 68 -6.92 -12.59 9.28
C TRP A 68 -6.90 -11.07 9.49
N LEU A 69 -5.90 -10.35 8.96
CA LEU A 69 -5.81 -8.88 9.01
C LEU A 69 -7.04 -8.23 8.35
N LEU A 70 -7.44 -8.69 7.16
CA LEU A 70 -8.61 -8.17 6.44
C LEU A 70 -9.90 -8.40 7.21
N THR A 71 -10.05 -9.55 7.86
CA THR A 71 -11.22 -9.84 8.70
C THR A 71 -11.38 -8.80 9.79
N TYR A 72 -10.28 -8.33 10.38
CA TYR A 72 -10.34 -7.35 11.47
C TYR A 72 -10.53 -5.92 10.98
N ILE A 73 -9.85 -5.50 9.92
CA ILE A 73 -9.95 -4.13 9.44
C ILE A 73 -11.36 -3.79 8.91
N HIS A 74 -12.08 -4.79 8.40
CA HIS A 74 -13.44 -4.63 7.89
C HIS A 74 -14.54 -4.84 8.95
N LYS A 75 -14.22 -5.38 10.12
CA LYS A 75 -15.20 -5.49 11.22
C LYS A 75 -15.50 -4.10 11.81
N LYS A 76 -16.79 -3.80 12.00
CA LYS A 76 -17.28 -2.58 12.68
C LYS A 76 -17.16 -2.64 14.20
N ARG A 77 -16.14 -3.30 14.75
CA ARG A 77 -15.96 -3.33 16.21
C ARG A 77 -15.03 -2.20 16.62
N ASP A 78 -15.43 -1.47 17.65
CA ASP A 78 -14.75 -0.24 18.10
C ASP A 78 -13.36 -0.48 18.70
N PHE A 79 -13.04 -1.72 19.08
CA PHE A 79 -11.73 -2.09 19.62
C PHE A 79 -11.29 -3.46 19.10
N SER A 80 -10.35 -3.45 18.18
CA SER A 80 -9.65 -4.67 17.77
C SER A 80 -8.16 -4.46 17.96
N GLN A 81 -7.58 -5.20 18.88
CA GLN A 81 -6.13 -5.27 19.07
C GLN A 81 -5.64 -6.57 18.45
N LEU A 82 -4.65 -6.45 17.58
CA LEU A 82 -4.00 -7.59 16.93
C LEU A 82 -2.53 -7.59 17.31
N ALA A 83 -2.02 -8.73 17.76
CA ALA A 83 -0.60 -8.94 17.98
C ALA A 83 -0.10 -10.00 17.00
N LEU A 84 0.86 -9.63 16.16
CA LEU A 84 1.46 -10.54 15.17
C LEU A 84 2.92 -10.81 15.56
N GLY A 85 3.18 -11.99 16.08
CA GLY A 85 4.53 -12.50 16.37
C GLY A 85 5.01 -13.39 15.22
N LEU A 86 6.05 -12.97 14.51
CA LEU A 86 6.71 -13.78 13.48
C LEU A 86 8.23 -13.80 13.76
N PRO A 87 8.94 -14.91 13.43
CA PRO A 87 10.39 -14.97 13.54
C PRO A 87 11.10 -13.87 12.73
N ARG A 88 12.37 -13.63 13.05
CA ARG A 88 13.22 -12.77 12.20
C ARG A 88 13.32 -13.34 10.80
N GLY A 89 13.38 -12.46 9.79
CA GLY A 89 13.42 -12.87 8.37
C GLY A 89 12.05 -13.15 7.75
N PHE A 90 10.97 -13.16 8.53
CA PHE A 90 9.60 -13.37 8.02
C PHE A 90 8.94 -12.07 7.53
N ALA A 91 9.66 -11.17 6.94
CA ALA A 91 9.16 -9.98 6.24
C ALA A 91 7.97 -9.25 6.93
N LYS A 92 7.91 -9.25 8.29
CA LYS A 92 6.82 -8.60 9.06
C LYS A 92 6.57 -7.16 8.61
N THR A 93 7.64 -6.37 8.56
CA THR A 93 7.58 -4.96 8.19
C THR A 93 7.09 -4.78 6.76
N SER A 94 7.48 -5.65 5.82
CA SER A 94 6.98 -5.62 4.44
C SER A 94 5.48 -5.92 4.37
N LEU A 95 5.02 -6.95 5.09
CA LEU A 95 3.60 -7.30 5.19
C LEU A 95 2.80 -6.14 5.80
N MET A 96 3.34 -5.51 6.84
CA MET A 96 2.71 -4.36 7.49
C MET A 96 2.61 -3.14 6.56
N LYS A 97 3.63 -2.86 5.75
CA LYS A 97 3.60 -1.79 4.73
C LYS A 97 2.52 -2.04 3.69
N LEU A 98 2.41 -3.27 3.19
CA LEU A 98 1.33 -3.67 2.28
C LEU A 98 -0.06 -3.57 2.94
N PHE A 99 -0.16 -3.92 4.22
CA PHE A 99 -1.41 -3.73 4.97
C PHE A 99 -1.77 -2.25 5.15
N LEU A 100 -0.81 -1.38 5.42
CA LEU A 100 -1.00 0.07 5.44
C LEU A 100 -1.50 0.60 4.09
N LEU A 101 -0.85 0.19 3.00
CA LEU A 101 -1.29 0.51 1.65
C LEU A 101 -2.74 0.06 1.42
N TYR A 102 -3.07 -1.17 1.82
CA TYR A 102 -4.43 -1.70 1.74
C TYR A 102 -5.45 -0.84 2.50
N VAL A 103 -5.11 -0.43 3.72
CA VAL A 103 -5.98 0.45 4.55
C VAL A 103 -6.24 1.77 3.83
N ILE A 104 -5.21 2.36 3.22
CA ILE A 104 -5.33 3.60 2.45
C ILE A 104 -6.20 3.40 1.20
N LEU A 105 -6.04 2.30 0.48
CA LEU A 105 -6.74 2.07 -0.79
C LEU A 105 -8.20 1.63 -0.61
N PHE A 106 -8.49 0.78 0.38
CA PHE A 106 -9.73 0.00 0.41
C PHE A 106 -10.60 0.20 1.65
N THR A 107 -10.18 1.01 2.63
CA THR A 107 -10.99 1.25 3.84
C THR A 107 -11.40 2.71 3.95
N ASN A 108 -12.32 3.01 4.86
CA ASN A 108 -12.75 4.39 5.17
C ASN A 108 -11.95 5.03 6.30
N ARG A 109 -10.82 4.44 6.71
CA ARG A 109 -9.97 5.00 7.77
C ARG A 109 -9.33 6.29 7.28
N LYS A 110 -9.30 7.29 8.18
CA LYS A 110 -8.86 8.66 7.85
C LYS A 110 -7.61 9.07 8.61
N PHE A 111 -7.41 8.55 9.80
CA PHE A 111 -6.26 8.88 10.63
C PHE A 111 -5.50 7.63 11.05
N ILE A 112 -4.30 7.47 10.49
CA ILE A 112 -3.41 6.34 10.68
C ILE A 112 -2.19 6.81 11.46
N ALA A 113 -1.83 6.11 12.54
CA ALA A 113 -0.60 6.37 13.29
C ALA A 113 0.33 5.16 13.20
N VAL A 114 1.57 5.39 12.82
CA VAL A 114 2.63 4.37 12.72
C VAL A 114 3.68 4.63 13.77
N MET A 115 3.92 3.65 14.62
CA MET A 115 4.86 3.73 15.73
C MET A 115 5.94 2.66 15.61
N ALA A 116 7.18 3.07 15.87
CA ALA A 116 8.31 2.16 15.93
C ALA A 116 9.19 2.47 17.16
N GLU A 117 10.26 1.70 17.34
CA GLU A 117 11.25 1.90 18.38
C GLU A 117 11.80 3.35 18.41
N ASN A 118 11.97 3.95 17.22
CA ASN A 118 12.41 5.33 17.08
C ASN A 118 11.69 6.02 15.89
N SER A 119 11.72 7.35 15.91
CA SER A 119 11.03 8.17 14.91
C SER A 119 11.53 7.90 13.48
N THR A 120 12.83 7.65 13.31
CA THR A 120 13.41 7.37 11.98
C THR A 120 12.83 6.11 11.35
N LYS A 121 12.70 5.02 12.13
CA LYS A 121 12.07 3.77 11.65
C LYS A 121 10.61 4.01 11.25
N ALA A 122 9.86 4.73 12.08
CA ALA A 122 8.46 5.05 11.77
C ALA A 122 8.32 5.89 10.50
N VAL A 123 9.19 6.90 10.33
CA VAL A 123 9.25 7.73 9.12
C VAL A 123 9.58 6.90 7.89
N ASN A 124 10.57 5.99 7.96
CA ASN A 124 10.94 5.13 6.83
C ASN A 124 9.78 4.23 6.41
N ILE A 125 8.99 3.69 7.36
CA ILE A 125 7.81 2.89 7.04
C ILE A 125 6.80 3.71 6.26
N ILE A 126 6.52 4.95 6.70
CA ILE A 126 5.59 5.83 5.98
C ILE A 126 6.16 6.19 4.60
N SER A 127 7.46 6.52 4.50
CA SER A 127 8.11 6.83 3.22
C SER A 127 7.92 5.70 2.22
N ASP A 128 8.22 4.47 2.61
CA ASP A 128 8.06 3.29 1.74
C ASP A 128 6.59 3.10 1.28
N VAL A 129 5.62 3.35 2.17
CA VAL A 129 4.19 3.28 1.79
C VAL A 129 3.81 4.39 0.81
N MET A 130 4.36 5.60 0.98
CA MET A 130 4.13 6.69 0.03
C MET A 130 4.79 6.43 -1.33
N ASP A 131 5.94 5.74 -1.34
CA ASP A 131 6.59 5.28 -2.57
C ASP A 131 5.73 4.22 -3.28
N MET A 132 5.16 3.26 -2.54
CA MET A 132 4.19 2.30 -3.08
C MET A 132 2.94 3.01 -3.67
N LEU A 133 2.41 4.03 -2.99
CA LEU A 133 1.30 4.84 -3.50
C LEU A 133 1.68 5.64 -4.74
N SER A 134 2.96 5.97 -4.90
CA SER A 134 3.51 6.71 -6.04
C SER A 134 3.88 5.80 -7.21
N GLU A 135 3.84 4.48 -7.03
CA GLU A 135 4.13 3.51 -8.09
C GLU A 135 3.17 3.70 -9.28
N HIS A 136 3.73 3.57 -10.50
CA HIS A 136 2.97 3.85 -11.72
C HIS A 136 1.67 3.04 -11.81
N ASN A 137 1.72 1.75 -11.50
CA ASN A 137 0.55 0.86 -11.56
C ASN A 137 -0.52 1.25 -10.53
N ILE A 138 -0.10 1.64 -9.32
CA ILE A 138 -1.01 2.11 -8.27
C ILE A 138 -1.67 3.42 -8.69
N ARG A 139 -0.89 4.41 -9.16
CA ARG A 139 -1.44 5.70 -9.60
C ARG A 139 -2.40 5.55 -10.78
N LYS A 140 -2.06 4.70 -11.75
CA LYS A 140 -2.92 4.43 -12.91
C LYS A 140 -4.24 3.78 -12.51
N THR A 141 -4.23 2.93 -11.50
CA THR A 141 -5.41 2.15 -11.05
C THR A 141 -6.26 2.91 -10.03
N PHE A 142 -5.65 3.63 -9.10
CA PHE A 142 -6.32 4.22 -7.94
C PHE A 142 -6.34 5.75 -7.93
N GLY A 143 -5.58 6.39 -8.79
CA GLY A 143 -5.38 7.83 -8.84
C GLY A 143 -4.09 8.29 -8.16
N ASP A 144 -3.72 9.54 -8.39
CA ASP A 144 -2.49 10.13 -7.84
C ASP A 144 -2.80 10.86 -6.52
N TRP A 145 -2.25 10.37 -5.42
CA TRP A 145 -2.42 10.97 -4.10
C TRP A 145 -1.79 12.38 -4.02
N LYS A 146 -0.78 12.68 -4.85
CA LYS A 146 -0.07 13.96 -4.85
C LYS A 146 -0.96 15.13 -5.27
N VAL A 147 -2.03 14.87 -6.01
CA VAL A 147 -2.99 15.91 -6.44
C VAL A 147 -3.71 16.53 -5.24
N GLY A 148 -3.94 15.77 -4.17
CA GLY A 148 -4.66 16.22 -2.99
C GLY A 148 -3.78 16.53 -1.77
N VAL A 149 -2.48 16.77 -1.94
CA VAL A 149 -1.55 17.01 -0.82
C VAL A 149 -1.84 18.32 -0.11
N GLU A 150 -2.05 18.24 1.20
CA GLU A 150 -2.15 19.38 2.12
C GLU A 150 -0.89 19.56 2.95
N THR A 151 -0.27 18.44 3.34
CA THR A 151 0.97 18.41 4.15
C THR A 151 1.81 17.23 3.73
N ASP A 152 3.08 17.48 3.43
CA ASP A 152 4.07 16.46 3.06
C ASP A 152 5.36 16.62 3.89
N ARG A 153 5.25 16.45 5.20
CA ARG A 153 6.40 16.38 6.12
C ARG A 153 6.86 14.93 6.24
N GLN A 154 8.07 14.72 6.70
CA GLN A 154 8.61 13.36 6.92
C GLN A 154 7.74 12.56 7.90
N ASP A 155 7.35 13.19 9.01
CA ASP A 155 6.60 12.58 10.11
C ASP A 155 5.08 12.68 9.97
N LEU A 156 4.58 13.53 9.06
CA LEU A 156 3.16 13.82 8.90
C LEU A 156 2.77 13.99 7.45
N LYS A 157 1.91 13.12 6.96
CA LYS A 157 1.29 13.23 5.63
C LYS A 157 -0.19 13.55 5.79
N LYS A 158 -0.67 14.56 5.04
CA LYS A 158 -2.09 14.88 4.91
C LYS A 158 -2.42 15.09 3.46
N PHE A 159 -3.39 14.34 2.95
CA PHE A 159 -3.78 14.42 1.55
C PHE A 159 -5.23 13.99 1.33
N GLY A 160 -5.86 14.62 0.35
CA GLY A 160 -7.15 14.18 -0.19
C GLY A 160 -6.94 13.02 -1.16
N PHE A 161 -7.60 11.89 -0.94
CA PHE A 161 -7.47 10.74 -1.80
C PHE A 161 -8.76 9.93 -1.87
N ARG A 162 -9.25 9.67 -3.09
CA ARG A 162 -10.49 8.91 -3.33
C ARG A 162 -11.68 9.44 -2.50
N GLY A 163 -11.87 10.75 -2.49
CA GLY A 163 -12.96 11.43 -1.76
C GLY A 163 -12.81 11.46 -0.23
N ARG A 164 -11.63 11.17 0.31
CA ARG A 164 -11.34 11.19 1.75
C ARG A 164 -10.11 12.03 2.06
N ASN A 165 -10.12 12.72 3.19
CA ASN A 165 -8.93 13.35 3.73
C ASN A 165 -8.21 12.33 4.65
N ILE A 166 -7.00 11.95 4.28
CA ILE A 166 -6.19 10.97 4.99
C ILE A 166 -5.05 11.69 5.72
N THR A 167 -4.86 11.33 6.98
CA THR A 167 -3.74 11.77 7.80
C THR A 167 -2.92 10.55 8.21
N ILE A 168 -1.61 10.57 7.97
CA ILE A 168 -0.68 9.53 8.41
C ILE A 168 0.39 10.20 9.27
N LEU A 169 0.61 9.68 10.47
CA LEU A 169 1.56 10.20 11.45
C LEU A 169 2.56 9.13 11.83
N ALA A 170 3.86 9.47 11.77
CA ALA A 170 4.96 8.65 12.26
C ALA A 170 5.42 9.14 13.64
N GLY A 171 5.79 8.21 14.52
CA GLY A 171 6.35 8.57 15.82
C GLY A 171 6.76 7.39 16.68
N THR A 172 7.03 7.67 17.93
CA THR A 172 7.25 6.70 19.00
C THR A 172 6.04 6.64 19.93
N ILE A 173 6.00 5.67 20.84
CA ILE A 173 4.94 5.58 21.85
C ILE A 173 4.85 6.87 22.67
N GLU A 174 5.98 7.49 23.03
CA GLU A 174 6.02 8.70 23.81
C GLU A 174 5.44 9.90 23.06
N THR A 175 5.78 10.03 21.78
CA THR A 175 5.29 11.14 20.95
C THR A 175 3.81 11.03 20.64
N ILE A 176 3.25 9.83 20.63
CA ILE A 176 1.83 9.59 20.32
C ILE A 176 0.95 9.65 21.57
N ARG A 177 1.52 9.48 22.78
CA ARG A 177 0.79 9.74 24.03
C ARG A 177 0.34 11.20 24.06
N GLY A 178 -0.97 11.39 23.98
CA GLY A 178 -1.56 12.74 24.00
C GLY A 178 -1.79 13.38 22.63
N ILE A 179 -1.50 12.69 21.52
CA ILE A 179 -1.81 13.23 20.19
C ILE A 179 -3.33 13.28 20.00
N ASN A 180 -3.80 14.51 20.03
CA ASN A 180 -5.14 14.89 19.64
C ASN A 180 -5.02 15.93 18.53
N LEU A 181 -4.90 15.44 17.27
CA LEU A 181 -4.82 16.34 16.13
C LEU A 181 -6.22 16.88 15.82
N LYS A 182 -6.48 18.15 16.19
CA LYS A 182 -7.76 18.82 15.94
C LYS A 182 -8.96 18.00 16.47
N ASN A 183 -8.89 17.50 17.71
CA ASN A 183 -9.89 16.64 18.34
C ASN A 183 -10.15 15.28 17.66
N SER A 184 -9.22 14.80 16.84
CA SER A 184 -9.30 13.49 16.19
C SER A 184 -8.27 12.53 16.77
N ARG A 185 -8.71 11.31 17.10
CA ARG A 185 -7.85 10.18 17.49
C ARG A 185 -7.57 9.30 16.29
N PRO A 186 -6.44 8.59 16.25
CA PRO A 186 -6.18 7.61 15.18
C PRO A 186 -7.28 6.56 15.10
N ASP A 187 -7.73 6.30 13.86
CA ASP A 187 -8.64 5.20 13.53
C ASP A 187 -7.92 3.85 13.47
N VAL A 188 -6.62 3.91 13.12
CA VAL A 188 -5.73 2.76 13.03
C VAL A 188 -4.38 3.13 13.64
N MET A 189 -3.89 2.28 14.52
CA MET A 189 -2.56 2.41 15.12
C MET A 189 -1.77 1.15 14.81
N ILE A 190 -0.59 1.34 14.26
CA ILE A 190 0.33 0.24 13.92
C ILE A 190 1.61 0.40 14.72
N PHE A 191 2.03 -0.70 15.34
CA PHE A 191 3.24 -0.77 16.17
C PHE A 191 4.21 -1.77 15.54
N ASP A 192 5.40 -1.32 15.16
CA ASP A 192 6.47 -2.18 14.63
C ASP A 192 7.69 -2.11 15.53
N ASP A 193 8.02 -3.23 16.17
CA ASP A 193 9.18 -3.39 17.07
C ASP A 193 9.37 -2.17 18.01
N VAL A 194 8.35 -1.85 18.79
CA VAL A 194 8.31 -0.64 19.65
C VAL A 194 9.14 -0.73 20.92
N GLN A 195 9.69 -1.91 21.26
CA GLN A 195 10.57 -2.10 22.42
C GLN A 195 12.03 -1.89 22.02
N SER A 196 12.71 -0.96 22.71
CA SER A 196 14.17 -0.89 22.67
C SER A 196 14.80 -1.95 23.58
N ARG A 197 16.06 -2.36 23.28
CA ARG A 197 16.81 -3.26 24.17
C ARG A 197 16.94 -2.71 25.60
N SER A 198 17.12 -1.40 25.75
CA SER A 198 17.18 -0.73 27.04
C SER A 198 15.88 -0.82 27.84
N MET A 199 14.72 -0.85 27.19
CA MET A 199 13.43 -1.07 27.86
C MET A 199 13.24 -2.52 28.31
N ALA A 200 13.80 -3.49 27.59
CA ALA A 200 13.73 -4.90 27.95
C ALA A 200 14.68 -5.28 29.11
N GLU A 201 15.77 -4.53 29.28
CA GLU A 201 16.76 -4.75 30.34
C GLU A 201 16.41 -4.06 31.67
N SER A 202 15.42 -3.17 31.68
CA SER A 202 14.97 -2.41 32.85
C SER A 202 13.79 -3.03 33.62
N GLN A 203 13.37 -4.24 33.25
CA GLN A 203 12.38 -5.07 33.93
C GLN A 203 13.03 -6.23 34.65
#